data_5114f4ea93ffcbcc11ffc50cf9aac48c
#
_entry.id   5114f4ea93ffcbcc11ffc50cf9aac48c
#
_cell.length_a   1.000
_cell.length_b   1.000
_cell.length_c   1.000
_cell.angle_alpha   90.00
_cell.angle_beta   90.00
_cell.angle_gamma   90.00
#
_symmetry.space_group_name_H-M   'P 1'
#
loop_
_entity.id
_entity.type
_entity.pdbx_description
1 polymer ?
#
loop_
_entity_poly.entity_id
_entity_poly.type
_entity_poly.pdbx_seq_one_letter_code
_entity_poly.pdbx_strand_id
1 'polypeptide(L)'
;MLAEKMTKLSVNINKVATLRNARGGDTPNVVQFALDCEKFGAQGITVHPRPDERHIRRADVRALKPLLSTEFNIEGYPSEEFCQLVMEVKPTQVTLVPDSPEQLTSNHGWDTKANLSFLTDVTARFREAGIRTSIFIDALPEMADYAKQAGADRIELYTEPYAAAYATGREVAVRPFVETAEHSRKLGLGVNAGHDLSLQNLAYFHQALPCLDEVSIGHALISDALYLGIEETIRQYLLCIKNKI
;
A
#
# COMPACT_ATOMS: atom_id res chain seq x y z
N MET A 1 -28.81 1.20 8.31
CA MET A 1 -27.76 2.05 7.71
C MET A 1 -26.43 1.37 8.00
N LEU A 2 -25.78 0.80 6.98
CA LEU A 2 -24.39 0.36 7.12
C LEU A 2 -23.55 1.64 7.33
N ALA A 3 -22.76 1.70 8.41
CA ALA A 3 -21.82 2.79 8.61
C ALA A 3 -20.97 2.91 7.34
N GLU A 4 -20.92 4.08 6.71
CA GLU A 4 -20.05 4.32 5.57
C GLU A 4 -18.61 4.03 6.03
N LYS A 5 -18.02 3.01 5.44
CA LYS A 5 -16.65 2.62 5.73
C LYS A 5 -15.72 3.68 5.17
N MET A 6 -15.04 4.41 6.05
CA MET A 6 -14.09 5.44 5.63
C MET A 6 -12.84 4.80 5.05
N THR A 7 -12.38 5.32 3.91
CA THR A 7 -11.08 4.97 3.33
C THR A 7 -9.96 5.41 4.27
N LYS A 8 -8.99 4.55 4.52
CA LYS A 8 -7.82 4.83 5.37
C LYS A 8 -6.66 5.39 4.56
N LEU A 9 -5.91 6.31 5.15
CA LEU A 9 -4.60 6.75 4.63
C LEU A 9 -3.50 5.97 5.33
N SER A 10 -2.76 5.16 4.57
CA SER A 10 -1.50 4.55 4.98
C SER A 10 -0.34 5.33 4.39
N VAL A 11 0.58 5.79 5.23
CA VAL A 11 1.77 6.53 4.79
C VAL A 11 2.92 5.56 4.55
N ASN A 12 3.34 5.45 3.27
CA ASN A 12 4.53 4.66 2.92
C ASN A 12 5.79 5.49 3.17
N ILE A 13 6.57 5.11 4.18
CA ILE A 13 7.72 5.88 4.68
C ILE A 13 9.06 5.49 4.04
N ASN A 14 9.06 4.69 2.97
CA ASN A 14 10.30 4.23 2.30
C ASN A 14 11.23 5.39 1.90
N LYS A 15 10.68 6.51 1.39
CA LYS A 15 11.48 7.65 0.93
C LYS A 15 12.17 8.40 2.07
N VAL A 16 11.59 8.40 3.27
CA VAL A 16 12.26 8.93 4.49
C VAL A 16 13.49 8.08 4.81
N ALA A 17 13.36 6.75 4.75
CA ALA A 17 14.47 5.83 4.95
C ALA A 17 15.54 5.98 3.83
N THR A 18 15.14 6.24 2.58
CA THR A 18 16.09 6.57 1.49
C THR A 18 16.91 7.80 1.85
N LEU A 19 16.26 8.87 2.33
CA LEU A 19 16.96 10.10 2.74
C LEU A 19 17.93 9.84 3.90
N ARG A 20 17.53 9.08 4.91
CA ARG A 20 18.42 8.65 6.00
C ARG A 20 19.64 7.90 5.46
N ASN A 21 19.41 6.94 4.56
CA ASN A 21 20.48 6.08 4.05
C ASN A 21 21.46 6.82 3.14
N ALA A 22 21.03 7.90 2.48
CA ALA A 22 21.89 8.70 1.59
C ALA A 22 23.12 9.29 2.30
N ARG A 23 23.06 9.49 3.63
CA ARG A 23 24.16 10.05 4.42
C ARG A 23 24.67 9.11 5.52
N GLY A 24 23.97 8.03 5.80
CA GLY A 24 24.20 7.20 6.99
C GLY A 24 23.65 7.85 8.27
N GLY A 25 23.83 7.17 9.39
CA GLY A 25 23.28 7.63 10.68
C GLY A 25 21.79 7.39 10.81
N ASP A 26 21.09 8.25 11.58
CA ASP A 26 19.67 8.10 11.95
C ASP A 26 18.86 9.39 11.71
N THR A 27 19.25 10.20 10.75
CA THR A 27 18.54 11.44 10.39
C THR A 27 18.15 11.42 8.90
N PRO A 28 16.84 11.58 8.57
CA PRO A 28 15.70 11.60 9.50
C PRO A 28 15.47 10.26 10.21
N ASN A 29 14.99 10.31 11.48
CA ASN A 29 14.66 9.10 12.22
C ASN A 29 13.36 8.50 11.68
N VAL A 30 13.43 7.29 11.15
CA VAL A 30 12.31 6.62 10.46
C VAL A 30 11.19 6.24 11.44
N VAL A 31 11.54 5.80 12.64
CA VAL A 31 10.56 5.43 13.68
C VAL A 31 9.82 6.66 14.17
N GLN A 32 10.55 7.72 14.52
CA GLN A 32 9.92 8.97 14.95
C GLN A 32 9.00 9.55 13.86
N PHE A 33 9.44 9.52 12.60
CA PHE A 33 8.62 9.99 11.49
C PHE A 33 7.30 9.19 11.36
N ALA A 34 7.34 7.87 11.56
CA ALA A 34 6.12 7.04 11.54
C ALA A 34 5.16 7.43 12.67
N LEU A 35 5.67 7.65 13.89
CA LEU A 35 4.87 8.10 15.03
C LEU A 35 4.28 9.49 14.82
N ASP A 36 5.03 10.39 14.20
CA ASP A 36 4.52 11.72 13.84
C ASP A 36 3.40 11.62 12.78
N CYS A 37 3.52 10.69 11.80
CA CYS A 37 2.44 10.44 10.84
C CYS A 37 1.15 9.98 11.55
N GLU A 38 1.22 9.05 12.49
CA GLU A 38 0.06 8.64 13.29
C GLU A 38 -0.54 9.81 14.10
N LYS A 39 0.31 10.59 14.75
CA LYS A 39 -0.10 11.78 15.50
C LYS A 39 -0.84 12.80 14.62
N PHE A 40 -0.47 12.94 13.35
CA PHE A 40 -1.11 13.85 12.40
C PHE A 40 -2.35 13.23 11.70
N GLY A 41 -2.72 12.00 12.05
CA GLY A 41 -3.98 11.38 11.65
C GLY A 41 -3.87 10.30 10.57
N ALA A 42 -2.67 9.85 10.20
CA ALA A 42 -2.51 8.66 9.37
C ALA A 42 -3.11 7.43 10.08
N GLN A 43 -3.83 6.59 9.35
CA GLN A 43 -4.48 5.40 9.89
C GLN A 43 -3.71 4.11 9.58
N GLY A 44 -2.56 4.22 8.93
CA GLY A 44 -1.64 3.13 8.68
C GLY A 44 -0.25 3.63 8.33
N ILE A 45 0.72 2.76 8.55
CA ILE A 45 2.11 2.93 8.12
C ILE A 45 2.47 1.76 7.23
N THR A 46 3.04 2.06 6.06
CA THR A 46 3.51 1.06 5.10
C THR A 46 5.01 1.13 4.94
N VAL A 47 5.65 -0.03 4.91
CA VAL A 47 7.09 -0.18 4.67
C VAL A 47 7.37 -1.32 3.67
N HIS A 48 8.44 -1.16 2.86
CA HIS A 48 8.90 -2.20 1.95
C HIS A 48 10.38 -2.51 2.20
N PRO A 49 10.70 -3.46 3.08
CA PRO A 49 12.07 -3.89 3.33
C PRO A 49 12.61 -4.71 2.15
N ARG A 50 13.21 -4.07 1.17
CA ARG A 50 13.83 -4.77 0.04
C ARG A 50 15.03 -5.60 0.49
N PRO A 51 15.41 -6.66 -0.23
CA PRO A 51 16.53 -7.52 0.16
C PRO A 51 17.85 -6.79 0.38
N ASP A 52 18.12 -5.75 -0.39
CA ASP A 52 19.33 -4.92 -0.31
C ASP A 52 19.25 -3.76 0.72
N GLU A 53 18.14 -3.61 1.41
CA GLU A 53 17.90 -2.58 2.43
C GLU A 53 18.19 -1.15 1.94
N ARG A 54 18.01 -0.87 0.63
CA ARG A 54 18.28 0.45 0.03
C ARG A 54 17.49 1.60 0.67
N HIS A 55 16.40 1.29 1.36
CA HIS A 55 15.61 2.24 2.16
C HIS A 55 15.26 1.65 3.54
N ILE A 56 14.11 1.02 3.72
CA ILE A 56 13.72 0.37 4.99
C ILE A 56 14.66 -0.82 5.26
N ARG A 57 15.19 -0.86 6.47
CA ARG A 57 16.00 -1.98 6.99
C ARG A 57 15.11 -2.94 7.78
N ARG A 58 15.50 -4.20 7.86
CA ARG A 58 14.79 -5.20 8.71
C ARG A 58 14.75 -4.76 10.18
N ALA A 59 15.78 -4.03 10.63
CA ALA A 59 15.82 -3.43 11.96
C ALA A 59 14.72 -2.37 12.17
N ASP A 60 14.44 -1.55 11.16
CA ASP A 60 13.36 -0.55 11.21
C ASP A 60 11.99 -1.23 11.37
N VAL A 61 11.77 -2.33 10.61
CA VAL A 61 10.51 -3.09 10.67
C VAL A 61 10.25 -3.62 12.07
N ARG A 62 11.28 -4.19 12.71
CA ARG A 62 11.20 -4.69 14.09
C ARG A 62 10.97 -3.59 15.11
N ALA A 63 11.62 -2.43 14.91
CA ALA A 63 11.49 -1.29 15.82
C ALA A 63 10.11 -0.62 15.72
N LEU A 64 9.51 -0.57 14.54
CA LEU A 64 8.19 0.03 14.30
C LEU A 64 7.07 -0.76 14.96
N LYS A 65 7.05 -2.09 14.83
CA LYS A 65 5.91 -2.92 15.24
C LYS A 65 5.39 -2.67 16.65
N PRO A 66 6.23 -2.64 17.71
CA PRO A 66 5.76 -2.44 19.09
C PRO A 66 5.31 -1.01 19.39
N LEU A 67 5.60 -0.05 18.55
CA LEU A 67 5.38 1.38 18.77
C LEU A 67 4.15 1.92 18.01
N LEU A 68 3.79 1.29 16.89
CA LEU A 68 2.66 1.73 16.07
C LEU A 68 1.33 1.33 16.72
N SER A 69 0.39 2.27 16.72
CA SER A 69 -0.97 2.10 17.22
C SER A 69 -2.02 1.90 16.11
N THR A 70 -1.66 2.25 14.88
CA THR A 70 -2.52 2.10 13.68
C THR A 70 -2.19 0.84 12.90
N GLU A 71 -2.72 0.69 11.68
CA GLU A 71 -2.43 -0.47 10.85
C GLU A 71 -0.98 -0.45 10.36
N PHE A 72 -0.27 -1.56 10.55
CA PHE A 72 1.07 -1.74 10.02
C PHE A 72 1.05 -2.69 8.84
N ASN A 73 1.46 -2.20 7.67
CA ASN A 73 1.55 -2.95 6.43
C ASN A 73 3.01 -3.14 6.02
N ILE A 74 3.40 -4.38 5.70
CA ILE A 74 4.72 -4.72 5.16
C ILE A 74 4.54 -5.19 3.73
N GLU A 75 5.15 -4.48 2.77
CA GLU A 75 5.15 -4.84 1.36
C GLU A 75 6.41 -5.64 1.02
N GLY A 76 6.31 -6.57 0.10
CA GLY A 76 7.48 -7.27 -0.45
C GLY A 76 7.17 -8.44 -1.33
N TYR A 77 8.19 -8.88 -2.08
CA TYR A 77 8.19 -10.15 -2.77
C TYR A 77 8.28 -11.28 -1.73
N PRO A 78 7.42 -12.29 -1.78
CA PRO A 78 7.35 -13.34 -0.76
C PRO A 78 8.49 -14.38 -0.90
N SER A 79 9.74 -13.92 -0.81
CA SER A 79 10.90 -14.79 -0.59
C SER A 79 10.83 -15.42 0.80
N GLU A 80 11.57 -16.49 1.03
CA GLU A 80 11.58 -17.15 2.34
C GLU A 80 12.06 -16.20 3.45
N GLU A 81 13.08 -15.36 3.19
CA GLU A 81 13.55 -14.36 4.15
C GLU A 81 12.49 -13.32 4.49
N PHE A 82 11.75 -12.85 3.46
CA PHE A 82 10.64 -11.92 3.66
C PHE A 82 9.52 -12.56 4.49
N CYS A 83 9.13 -13.78 4.13
CA CYS A 83 8.11 -14.52 4.88
C CYS A 83 8.51 -14.72 6.35
N GLN A 84 9.77 -15.06 6.62
CA GLN A 84 10.28 -15.19 7.99
C GLN A 84 10.18 -13.87 8.77
N LEU A 85 10.57 -12.74 8.17
CA LEU A 85 10.43 -11.43 8.79
C LEU A 85 8.97 -11.09 9.11
N VAL A 86 8.05 -11.33 8.16
CA VAL A 86 6.61 -11.09 8.35
C VAL A 86 6.03 -11.98 9.45
N MET A 87 6.41 -13.26 9.49
CA MET A 87 5.97 -14.20 10.53
C MET A 87 6.53 -13.85 11.93
N GLU A 88 7.73 -13.29 11.99
CA GLU A 88 8.34 -12.79 13.24
C GLU A 88 7.60 -11.54 13.73
N VAL A 89 7.40 -10.57 12.86
CA VAL A 89 6.87 -9.23 13.20
C VAL A 89 5.35 -9.25 13.40
N LYS A 90 4.63 -10.10 12.67
CA LYS A 90 3.15 -10.18 12.66
C LYS A 90 2.50 -8.82 12.46
N PRO A 91 2.68 -8.19 11.29
CA PRO A 91 2.02 -6.92 10.98
C PRO A 91 0.49 -7.11 10.92
N THR A 92 -0.25 -6.00 10.86
CA THR A 92 -1.69 -6.04 10.61
C THR A 92 -2.00 -6.57 9.22
N GLN A 93 -1.17 -6.18 8.24
CA GLN A 93 -1.31 -6.57 6.83
C GLN A 93 0.06 -6.85 6.22
N VAL A 94 0.09 -7.76 5.28
CA VAL A 94 1.18 -7.94 4.32
C VAL A 94 0.64 -7.70 2.91
N THR A 95 1.36 -6.89 2.11
CA THR A 95 1.06 -6.71 0.67
C THR A 95 2.11 -7.43 -0.17
N LEU A 96 1.67 -8.42 -0.94
CA LEU A 96 2.55 -9.20 -1.81
C LEU A 96 2.74 -8.48 -3.14
N VAL A 97 4.00 -8.16 -3.47
CA VAL A 97 4.37 -7.51 -4.74
C VAL A 97 5.28 -8.41 -5.57
N PRO A 98 5.21 -8.38 -6.92
CA PRO A 98 5.98 -9.28 -7.79
C PRO A 98 7.42 -8.78 -8.05
N ASP A 99 7.88 -7.78 -7.32
CA ASP A 99 9.14 -7.09 -7.56
C ASP A 99 10.36 -8.01 -7.48
N SER A 100 11.12 -8.14 -8.55
CA SER A 100 12.43 -8.78 -8.48
C SER A 100 13.40 -7.96 -7.61
N PRO A 101 14.42 -8.57 -6.99
CA PRO A 101 15.39 -7.86 -6.15
C PRO A 101 16.08 -6.69 -6.86
N GLU A 102 16.30 -6.79 -8.16
CA GLU A 102 17.00 -5.80 -9.00
C GLU A 102 16.10 -4.65 -9.47
N GLN A 103 14.78 -4.81 -9.36
CA GLN A 103 13.82 -3.81 -9.84
C GLN A 103 13.88 -2.52 -9.00
N LEU A 104 13.96 -1.35 -9.66
CA LEU A 104 14.10 -0.07 -8.98
C LEU A 104 12.84 0.29 -8.19
N THR A 105 11.67 0.11 -8.81
CA THR A 105 10.34 0.35 -8.22
C THR A 105 9.34 -0.61 -8.84
N SER A 106 8.21 -0.83 -8.18
CA SER A 106 7.11 -1.64 -8.74
C SER A 106 6.63 -1.02 -10.06
N ASN A 107 6.47 -1.82 -11.10
CA ASN A 107 6.05 -1.39 -12.44
C ASN A 107 4.95 -2.27 -13.05
N HIS A 108 4.45 -3.25 -12.31
CA HIS A 108 3.33 -4.12 -12.68
C HIS A 108 2.80 -4.85 -11.45
N GLY A 109 1.56 -5.32 -11.52
CA GLY A 109 0.96 -6.22 -10.54
C GLY A 109 1.30 -7.69 -10.77
N TRP A 110 0.87 -8.58 -9.87
CA TRP A 110 0.96 -10.01 -10.06
C TRP A 110 0.09 -10.51 -11.22
N ASP A 111 0.64 -11.34 -12.08
CA ASP A 111 -0.16 -12.31 -12.83
C ASP A 111 -0.60 -13.41 -11.85
N THR A 112 -1.74 -13.16 -11.21
CA THR A 112 -2.27 -14.04 -10.16
C THR A 112 -2.71 -15.39 -10.70
N LYS A 113 -3.05 -15.47 -12.00
CA LYS A 113 -3.41 -16.71 -12.69
C LYS A 113 -2.19 -17.61 -12.86
N ALA A 114 -1.12 -17.07 -13.42
CA ALA A 114 0.11 -17.82 -13.64
C ALA A 114 0.79 -18.25 -12.34
N ASN A 115 0.60 -17.46 -11.27
CA ASN A 115 1.23 -17.69 -9.96
C ASN A 115 0.27 -18.22 -8.88
N LEU A 116 -0.89 -18.77 -9.28
CA LEU A 116 -1.95 -19.16 -8.34
C LEU A 116 -1.46 -20.12 -7.24
N SER A 117 -0.77 -21.19 -7.59
CA SER A 117 -0.28 -22.17 -6.60
C SER A 117 0.67 -21.53 -5.60
N PHE A 118 1.66 -20.76 -6.09
CA PHE A 118 2.63 -20.08 -5.25
C PHE A 118 1.96 -19.08 -4.27
N LEU A 119 1.06 -18.25 -4.80
CA LEU A 119 0.33 -17.27 -3.98
C LEU A 119 -0.59 -17.95 -2.96
N THR A 120 -1.19 -19.10 -3.31
CA THR A 120 -2.03 -19.89 -2.39
C THR A 120 -1.22 -20.38 -1.19
N ASP A 121 -0.03 -20.92 -1.44
CA ASP A 121 0.85 -21.43 -0.37
C ASP A 121 1.28 -20.30 0.57
N VAL A 122 1.65 -19.15 0.00
CA VAL A 122 2.08 -17.98 0.77
C VAL A 122 0.94 -17.38 1.60
N THR A 123 -0.23 -17.18 0.99
CA THR A 123 -1.39 -16.60 1.71
C THR A 123 -1.89 -17.53 2.81
N ALA A 124 -1.85 -18.86 2.61
CA ALA A 124 -2.21 -19.82 3.65
C ALA A 124 -1.31 -19.67 4.89
N ARG A 125 0.00 -19.57 4.71
CA ARG A 125 0.97 -19.34 5.82
C ARG A 125 0.63 -18.08 6.63
N PHE A 126 0.34 -16.96 5.97
CA PHE A 126 0.03 -15.69 6.65
C PHE A 126 -1.34 -15.73 7.32
N ARG A 127 -2.33 -16.37 6.71
CA ARG A 127 -3.66 -16.55 7.31
C ARG A 127 -3.59 -17.38 8.59
N GLU A 128 -2.83 -18.47 8.63
CA GLU A 128 -2.61 -19.28 9.84
C GLU A 128 -1.98 -18.47 10.98
N ALA A 129 -1.17 -17.47 10.64
CA ALA A 129 -0.58 -16.54 11.61
C ALA A 129 -1.51 -15.37 12.00
N GLY A 130 -2.72 -15.29 11.43
CA GLY A 130 -3.66 -14.20 11.66
C GLY A 130 -3.29 -12.88 10.99
N ILE A 131 -2.47 -12.93 9.94
CA ILE A 131 -2.01 -11.75 9.19
C ILE A 131 -2.91 -11.57 7.95
N ARG A 132 -3.51 -10.38 7.79
CA ARG A 132 -4.28 -10.03 6.61
C ARG A 132 -3.38 -9.95 5.39
N THR A 133 -3.78 -10.57 4.28
CA THR A 133 -3.00 -10.59 3.03
C THR A 133 -3.66 -9.75 1.96
N SER A 134 -2.89 -8.82 1.38
CA SER A 134 -3.23 -8.05 0.17
C SER A 134 -2.33 -8.49 -0.99
N ILE A 135 -2.88 -8.63 -2.20
CA ILE A 135 -2.10 -8.94 -3.40
C ILE A 135 -2.11 -7.73 -4.34
N PHE A 136 -0.92 -7.25 -4.70
CA PHE A 136 -0.73 -6.13 -5.62
C PHE A 136 -0.99 -6.59 -7.05
N ILE A 137 -1.98 -5.98 -7.73
CA ILE A 137 -2.45 -6.37 -9.06
C ILE A 137 -2.62 -5.17 -9.99
N ASP A 138 -2.52 -5.41 -11.29
CA ASP A 138 -3.00 -4.49 -12.29
C ASP A 138 -4.54 -4.39 -12.25
N ALA A 139 -5.09 -3.28 -12.74
CA ALA A 139 -6.54 -3.03 -12.76
C ALA A 139 -7.24 -3.88 -13.84
N LEU A 140 -7.25 -5.19 -13.62
CA LEU A 140 -7.86 -6.23 -14.46
C LEU A 140 -8.74 -7.13 -13.59
N PRO A 141 -10.08 -7.20 -13.83
CA PRO A 141 -10.99 -8.01 -13.01
C PRO A 141 -10.58 -9.49 -12.87
N GLU A 142 -10.05 -10.11 -13.94
CA GLU A 142 -9.57 -11.49 -13.91
C GLU A 142 -8.47 -11.70 -12.85
N MET A 143 -7.60 -10.72 -12.62
CA MET A 143 -6.56 -10.83 -11.59
C MET A 143 -7.15 -10.90 -10.18
N ALA A 144 -8.28 -10.24 -9.94
CA ALA A 144 -9.00 -10.34 -8.66
C ALA A 144 -9.63 -11.71 -8.44
N ASP A 145 -10.12 -12.39 -9.50
CA ASP A 145 -10.65 -13.75 -9.39
C ASP A 145 -9.61 -14.72 -8.83
N TYR A 146 -8.39 -14.68 -9.40
CA TYR A 146 -7.31 -15.55 -8.96
C TYR A 146 -6.68 -15.09 -7.62
N ALA A 147 -6.67 -13.81 -7.31
CA ALA A 147 -6.31 -13.33 -5.97
C ALA A 147 -7.26 -13.89 -4.90
N LYS A 148 -8.58 -13.92 -5.20
CA LYS A 148 -9.57 -14.55 -4.32
C LYS A 148 -9.35 -16.06 -4.18
N GLN A 149 -9.10 -16.76 -5.28
CA GLN A 149 -8.81 -18.20 -5.26
C GLN A 149 -7.52 -18.51 -4.47
N ALA A 150 -6.49 -17.66 -4.60
CA ALA A 150 -5.28 -17.75 -3.80
C ALA A 150 -5.53 -17.52 -2.30
N GLY A 151 -6.70 -17.00 -1.92
CA GLY A 151 -7.10 -16.79 -0.54
C GLY A 151 -6.71 -15.44 0.04
N ALA A 152 -6.48 -14.44 -0.79
CA ALA A 152 -6.28 -13.07 -0.35
C ALA A 152 -7.51 -12.51 0.39
N ASP A 153 -7.26 -11.60 1.33
CA ASP A 153 -8.31 -10.81 2.01
C ASP A 153 -8.61 -9.53 1.24
N ARG A 154 -7.58 -8.98 0.60
CA ARG A 154 -7.62 -7.73 -0.18
C ARG A 154 -6.84 -7.85 -1.47
N ILE A 155 -7.11 -6.94 -2.37
CA ILE A 155 -6.22 -6.59 -3.48
C ILE A 155 -5.69 -5.18 -3.28
N GLU A 156 -4.55 -4.86 -3.87
CA GLU A 156 -4.04 -3.49 -3.99
C GLU A 156 -3.83 -3.16 -5.47
N LEU A 157 -4.52 -2.12 -5.94
CA LEU A 157 -4.49 -1.69 -7.34
C LEU A 157 -3.23 -0.88 -7.62
N TYR A 158 -2.44 -1.27 -8.61
CA TYR A 158 -1.32 -0.52 -9.15
C TYR A 158 -1.82 0.69 -9.95
N THR A 159 -1.54 1.91 -9.49
CA THR A 159 -2.21 3.11 -9.99
C THR A 159 -1.40 3.98 -10.95
N GLU A 160 -0.19 3.58 -11.34
CA GLU A 160 0.63 4.35 -12.30
C GLU A 160 -0.10 4.61 -13.63
N PRO A 161 -0.76 3.60 -14.29
CA PRO A 161 -1.47 3.86 -15.56
C PRO A 161 -2.57 4.91 -15.44
N TYR A 162 -3.24 4.97 -14.28
CA TYR A 162 -4.20 6.03 -13.99
C TYR A 162 -3.51 7.39 -13.84
N ALA A 163 -2.44 7.45 -13.05
CA ALA A 163 -1.71 8.68 -12.80
C ALA A 163 -1.10 9.28 -14.09
N ALA A 164 -0.50 8.44 -14.92
CA ALA A 164 0.08 8.85 -16.21
C ALA A 164 -0.97 9.41 -17.18
N ALA A 165 -2.16 8.80 -17.24
CA ALA A 165 -3.22 9.23 -18.15
C ALA A 165 -4.16 10.29 -17.56
N TYR A 166 -4.03 10.64 -16.27
CA TYR A 166 -4.96 11.52 -15.55
C TYR A 166 -5.18 12.87 -16.24
N ALA A 167 -4.10 13.54 -16.65
CA ALA A 167 -4.17 14.87 -17.25
C ALA A 167 -4.81 14.87 -18.65
N THR A 168 -4.77 13.75 -19.37
CA THR A 168 -5.26 13.62 -20.73
C THR A 168 -6.68 13.09 -20.84
N GLY A 169 -7.16 12.35 -19.81
CA GLY A 169 -8.50 11.75 -19.85
C GLY A 169 -8.84 10.95 -18.61
N ARG A 170 -9.01 11.62 -17.47
CA ARG A 170 -9.22 10.97 -16.15
C ARG A 170 -10.42 10.03 -16.11
N GLU A 171 -11.51 10.32 -16.86
CA GLU A 171 -12.70 9.46 -16.89
C GLU A 171 -12.41 8.12 -17.58
N VAL A 172 -11.58 8.13 -18.62
CA VAL A 172 -11.14 6.91 -19.30
C VAL A 172 -10.09 6.19 -18.46
N ALA A 173 -9.15 6.93 -17.89
CA ALA A 173 -8.06 6.40 -17.08
C ALA A 173 -8.55 5.65 -15.82
N VAL A 174 -9.61 6.13 -15.17
CA VAL A 174 -10.13 5.52 -13.93
C VAL A 174 -11.01 4.30 -14.17
N ARG A 175 -11.59 4.13 -15.37
CA ARG A 175 -12.59 3.09 -15.66
C ARG A 175 -12.11 1.67 -15.34
N PRO A 176 -10.92 1.20 -15.76
CA PRO A 176 -10.46 -0.15 -15.39
C PRO A 176 -10.39 -0.38 -13.87
N PHE A 177 -10.05 0.68 -13.12
CA PHE A 177 -9.97 0.63 -11.66
C PHE A 177 -11.35 0.49 -11.03
N VAL A 178 -12.35 1.22 -11.53
CA VAL A 178 -13.74 1.09 -11.08
C VAL A 178 -14.25 -0.33 -11.33
N GLU A 179 -14.08 -0.83 -12.56
CA GLU A 179 -14.53 -2.18 -12.96
C GLU A 179 -13.87 -3.25 -12.08
N THR A 180 -12.56 -3.17 -11.86
CA THR A 180 -11.82 -4.14 -11.04
C THR A 180 -12.21 -4.03 -9.55
N ALA A 181 -12.39 -2.82 -9.02
CA ALA A 181 -12.79 -2.61 -7.64
C ALA A 181 -14.20 -3.14 -7.36
N GLU A 182 -15.15 -2.86 -8.24
CA GLU A 182 -16.53 -3.38 -8.13
C GLU A 182 -16.58 -4.91 -8.21
N HIS A 183 -15.79 -5.49 -9.12
CA HIS A 183 -15.67 -6.94 -9.26
C HIS A 183 -15.08 -7.56 -7.99
N SER A 184 -13.99 -7.00 -7.47
CA SER A 184 -13.35 -7.44 -6.23
C SER A 184 -14.31 -7.42 -5.04
N ARG A 185 -15.14 -6.38 -4.93
CA ARG A 185 -16.17 -6.29 -3.88
C ARG A 185 -17.23 -7.40 -4.00
N LYS A 186 -17.63 -7.76 -5.22
CA LYS A 186 -18.58 -8.88 -5.44
C LYS A 186 -17.98 -10.21 -5.01
N LEU A 187 -16.65 -10.37 -5.14
CA LEU A 187 -15.91 -11.54 -4.66
C LEU A 187 -15.70 -11.53 -3.13
N GLY A 188 -16.08 -10.45 -2.43
CA GLY A 188 -15.85 -10.29 -1.01
C GLY A 188 -14.41 -9.95 -0.64
N LEU A 189 -13.64 -9.39 -1.59
CA LEU A 189 -12.31 -8.83 -1.34
C LEU A 189 -12.41 -7.38 -0.86
N GLY A 190 -11.51 -6.98 0.04
CA GLY A 190 -11.20 -5.58 0.28
C GLY A 190 -10.40 -4.98 -0.89
N VAL A 191 -10.46 -3.66 -1.05
CA VAL A 191 -9.80 -2.95 -2.14
C VAL A 191 -8.90 -1.86 -1.58
N ASN A 192 -7.60 -2.03 -1.76
CA ASN A 192 -6.59 -1.00 -1.52
C ASN A 192 -6.11 -0.43 -2.86
N ALA A 193 -5.49 0.73 -2.84
CA ALA A 193 -4.82 1.31 -3.99
C ALA A 193 -3.56 2.06 -3.54
N GLY A 194 -2.53 2.07 -4.37
CA GLY A 194 -1.27 2.71 -4.00
C GLY A 194 -0.35 2.98 -5.18
N HIS A 195 0.83 3.50 -4.88
CA HIS A 195 1.99 3.82 -5.68
C HIS A 195 1.99 5.27 -6.20
N ASP A 196 1.20 5.68 -7.20
CA ASP A 196 1.30 6.98 -7.90
C ASP A 196 0.13 7.96 -7.62
N LEU A 197 -0.63 7.69 -6.56
CA LEU A 197 -1.65 8.63 -6.09
C LEU A 197 -0.99 9.86 -5.45
N SER A 198 -1.58 11.04 -5.72
CA SER A 198 -1.07 12.34 -5.28
C SER A 198 -2.21 13.31 -4.96
N LEU A 199 -1.90 14.48 -4.40
CA LEU A 199 -2.89 15.55 -4.18
C LEU A 199 -3.63 15.97 -5.46
N GLN A 200 -3.04 15.73 -6.65
CA GLN A 200 -3.65 16.11 -7.93
C GLN A 200 -4.74 15.13 -8.37
N ASN A 201 -4.58 13.83 -8.09
CA ASN A 201 -5.41 12.79 -8.70
C ASN A 201 -6.21 11.96 -7.69
N LEU A 202 -5.85 11.97 -6.41
CA LEU A 202 -6.46 11.13 -5.36
C LEU A 202 -7.94 11.44 -5.12
N ALA A 203 -8.32 12.70 -5.07
CA ALA A 203 -9.71 13.08 -4.77
C ALA A 203 -10.69 12.55 -5.84
N TYR A 204 -10.31 12.62 -7.11
CA TYR A 204 -11.10 12.09 -8.19
C TYR A 204 -11.12 10.54 -8.18
N PHE A 205 -9.98 9.91 -7.92
CA PHE A 205 -9.89 8.45 -7.78
C PHE A 205 -10.80 7.93 -6.67
N HIS A 206 -10.72 8.54 -5.49
CA HIS A 206 -11.57 8.17 -4.35
C HIS A 206 -13.07 8.39 -4.62
N GLN A 207 -13.42 9.48 -5.32
CA GLN A 207 -14.81 9.73 -5.69
C GLN A 207 -15.34 8.68 -6.69
N ALA A 208 -14.50 8.21 -7.61
CA ALA A 208 -14.87 7.19 -8.59
C ALA A 208 -14.94 5.77 -7.98
N LEU A 209 -14.16 5.50 -6.93
CA LEU A 209 -14.09 4.21 -6.24
C LEU A 209 -14.58 4.29 -4.78
N PRO A 210 -15.87 4.43 -4.50
CA PRO A 210 -16.38 4.60 -3.12
C PRO A 210 -16.19 3.36 -2.24
N CYS A 211 -15.71 2.27 -2.80
CA CYS A 211 -15.47 1.00 -2.09
C CYS A 211 -14.02 0.83 -1.60
N LEU A 212 -13.15 1.85 -1.71
CA LEU A 212 -11.78 1.77 -1.23
C LEU A 212 -11.71 1.57 0.28
N ASP A 213 -10.90 0.61 0.71
CA ASP A 213 -10.60 0.37 2.12
C ASP A 213 -9.40 1.20 2.59
N GLU A 214 -8.39 1.35 1.72
CA GLU A 214 -7.13 2.00 2.07
C GLU A 214 -6.45 2.57 0.82
N VAL A 215 -5.74 3.68 0.99
CA VAL A 215 -4.74 4.16 0.03
C VAL A 215 -3.37 4.20 0.68
N SER A 216 -2.36 3.60 0.02
CA SER A 216 -0.96 3.57 0.47
C SER A 216 -0.13 4.51 -0.40
N ILE A 217 0.32 5.64 0.16
CA ILE A 217 0.96 6.71 -0.60
C ILE A 217 2.34 7.02 -0.02
N GLY A 218 3.37 6.94 -0.87
CA GLY A 218 4.76 7.16 -0.48
C GLY A 218 5.39 8.35 -1.20
N HIS A 219 5.88 8.14 -2.42
CA HIS A 219 6.73 9.11 -3.10
C HIS A 219 6.09 10.50 -3.21
N ALA A 220 4.86 10.59 -3.68
CA ALA A 220 4.16 11.87 -3.83
C ALA A 220 3.96 12.56 -2.48
N LEU A 221 3.48 11.84 -1.45
CA LEU A 221 3.24 12.39 -0.12
C LEU A 221 4.52 12.93 0.52
N ILE A 222 5.63 12.19 0.44
CA ILE A 222 6.92 12.65 0.99
C ILE A 222 7.48 13.83 0.19
N SER A 223 7.29 13.86 -1.13
CA SER A 223 7.66 15.00 -1.96
C SER A 223 6.89 16.27 -1.60
N ASP A 224 5.58 16.15 -1.41
CA ASP A 224 4.73 17.27 -0.96
C ASP A 224 5.15 17.75 0.44
N ALA A 225 5.52 16.82 1.33
CA ALA A 225 5.95 17.15 2.69
C ALA A 225 7.26 17.96 2.76
N LEU A 226 8.11 17.92 1.75
CA LEU A 226 9.30 18.77 1.65
C LEU A 226 8.95 20.25 1.51
N TYR A 227 7.78 20.57 0.98
CA TYR A 227 7.32 21.94 0.76
C TYR A 227 6.28 22.40 1.78
N LEU A 228 5.41 21.50 2.24
CA LEU A 228 4.27 21.82 3.11
C LEU A 228 4.53 21.49 4.59
N GLY A 229 5.52 20.64 4.87
CA GLY A 229 5.66 19.96 6.14
C GLY A 229 4.69 18.79 6.26
N ILE A 230 5.06 17.76 7.04
CA ILE A 230 4.35 16.47 7.08
C ILE A 230 2.94 16.59 7.66
N GLU A 231 2.71 17.42 8.68
CA GLU A 231 1.40 17.58 9.30
C GLU A 231 0.37 18.11 8.30
N GLU A 232 0.71 19.21 7.62
CA GLU A 232 -0.17 19.80 6.61
C GLU A 232 -0.39 18.87 5.42
N THR A 233 0.65 18.15 5.01
CA THR A 233 0.55 17.18 3.92
C THR A 233 -0.45 16.08 4.27
N ILE A 234 -0.33 15.45 5.43
CA ILE A 234 -1.28 14.39 5.87
C ILE A 234 -2.70 14.96 5.93
N ARG A 235 -2.88 16.17 6.47
CA ARG A 235 -4.18 16.82 6.51
C ARG A 235 -4.79 16.98 5.11
N GLN A 236 -4.01 17.38 4.10
CA GLN A 236 -4.50 17.53 2.73
C GLN A 236 -4.86 16.18 2.09
N TYR A 237 -4.04 15.14 2.27
CA TYR A 237 -4.36 13.80 1.77
C TYR A 237 -5.63 13.22 2.41
N LEU A 238 -5.83 13.44 3.72
CA LEU A 238 -7.05 13.04 4.42
C LEU A 238 -8.30 13.77 3.88
N LEU A 239 -8.16 15.04 3.47
CA LEU A 239 -9.26 15.77 2.83
C LEU A 239 -9.63 15.19 1.46
N CYS A 240 -8.65 14.66 0.70
CA CYS A 240 -8.91 14.03 -0.60
C CYS A 240 -9.73 12.74 -0.49
N ILE A 241 -9.64 12.02 0.64
CA ILE A 241 -10.34 10.75 0.87
C ILE A 241 -11.53 10.88 1.83
N LYS A 242 -11.88 12.10 2.21
CA LYS A 242 -13.06 12.36 3.01
C LYS A 242 -14.30 12.37 2.12
N ASN A 243 -15.29 11.52 2.45
CA ASN A 243 -16.56 11.54 1.77
C ASN A 243 -17.18 12.94 1.87
N LYS A 244 -17.61 13.51 0.75
CA LYS A 244 -18.41 14.74 0.78
C LYS A 244 -19.75 14.39 1.41
N ILE A 245 -20.02 15.01 2.54
CA ILE A 245 -21.34 14.98 3.21
C ILE A 245 -22.34 15.68 2.32
#